data_501df684eb974dffcf75d59c32391b63
#
_entry.id   501df684eb974dffcf75d59c32391b63
#
_cell.length_a   1.000
_cell.length_b   1.000
_cell.length_c   1.000
_cell.angle_alpha   90.00
_cell.angle_beta   90.00
_cell.angle_gamma   90.00
#
_symmetry.space_group_name_H-M   'P 1'
#
loop_
_entity.id
_entity.type
_entity.pdbx_description
1 polymer ?
#
loop_
_entity_poly.entity_id
_entity_poly.type
_entity_poly.pdbx_seq_one_letter_code
_entity_poly.pdbx_strand_id
1 'polypeptide(L)'
;VIRSLVVNNNSEEALENIGLKITFEPEFAKEFTYHIGSIPAKSSAEISPVRISTNTDLLFSLTEKMVGNITIEVLQNGENIFTYQNTIELLACDQWSGLNIMPEMIAAFVTPNHPALSPVIHDASTFLKKWKGDPSFTGYQTNNPNNVKLQMAAIFAALVQQKIVYNDPPASYEIIGQRIRLPHKVLKQKMGTCLDLAVLYAACLEAVGLHPLLFFMTGHAICGCWLENETFADCCVDD
;
A
#
# COMPACT_ATOMS: atom_id res chain seq x y z
N VAL A 1 6.04 8.08 7.91
CA VAL A 1 5.73 8.27 9.31
C VAL A 1 5.49 9.76 9.60
N ILE A 2 6.50 10.61 9.45
CA ILE A 2 6.39 12.06 9.61
C ILE A 2 6.75 12.70 8.25
N ARG A 3 5.89 13.57 7.72
CA ARG A 3 6.16 14.26 6.43
C ARG A 3 6.97 15.50 6.61
N SER A 4 6.54 16.34 7.55
CA SER A 4 7.17 17.61 7.88
C SER A 4 7.02 17.87 9.37
N LEU A 5 7.89 18.69 9.90
CA LEU A 5 7.87 19.21 11.26
C LEU A 5 8.07 20.72 11.21
N VAL A 6 7.32 21.42 12.04
CA VAL A 6 7.48 22.85 12.25
C VAL A 6 7.81 23.09 13.71
N VAL A 7 8.93 23.73 13.97
CA VAL A 7 9.36 24.16 15.30
C VAL A 7 9.16 25.65 15.41
N ASN A 8 8.28 26.07 16.34
CA ASN A 8 7.94 27.47 16.54
C ASN A 8 8.72 28.05 17.74
N ASN A 9 9.42 29.14 17.51
CA ASN A 9 9.98 29.95 18.59
C ASN A 9 8.97 31.03 19.00
N ASN A 10 8.29 30.83 20.11
CA ASN A 10 7.30 31.78 20.66
C ASN A 10 7.92 32.78 21.61
N SER A 11 9.24 32.74 21.87
CA SER A 11 9.94 33.69 22.74
C SER A 11 10.21 35.03 22.08
N GLU A 12 10.61 36.02 22.87
CA GLU A 12 11.02 37.35 22.39
C GLU A 12 12.49 37.40 21.93
N GLU A 13 13.23 36.29 22.11
CA GLU A 13 14.63 36.18 21.78
C GLU A 13 14.86 35.08 20.73
N ALA A 14 15.93 35.21 19.96
CA ALA A 14 16.36 34.18 19.05
C ALA A 14 16.88 32.96 19.84
N LEU A 15 16.53 31.76 19.40
CA LEU A 15 17.07 30.51 19.92
C LEU A 15 18.24 30.07 19.03
N GLU A 16 19.40 29.86 19.66
CA GLU A 16 20.62 29.46 18.95
C GLU A 16 20.96 28.00 19.24
N ASN A 17 21.67 27.36 18.27
CA ASN A 17 22.15 26.00 18.38
C ASN A 17 21.06 24.98 18.69
N ILE A 18 19.96 25.07 17.93
CA ILE A 18 18.79 24.22 18.09
C ILE A 18 18.98 22.91 17.31
N GLY A 19 18.76 21.81 18.00
CA GLY A 19 18.67 20.45 17.48
C GLY A 19 17.32 19.84 17.67
N LEU A 20 17.02 18.83 16.86
CA LEU A 20 15.84 17.99 16.96
C LEU A 20 16.27 16.54 17.12
N LYS A 21 15.62 15.82 18.04
CA LYS A 21 15.79 14.40 18.21
C LYS A 21 14.43 13.72 18.21
N ILE A 22 14.27 12.64 17.45
CA ILE A 22 13.03 11.86 17.37
C ILE A 22 13.36 10.41 17.70
N THR A 23 12.64 9.85 18.66
CA THR A 23 12.75 8.45 19.08
C THR A 23 11.43 7.72 18.96
N PHE A 24 11.48 6.41 18.86
CA PHE A 24 10.33 5.54 18.59
C PHE A 24 10.32 4.35 19.53
N GLU A 25 9.16 4.06 20.13
CA GLU A 25 8.99 2.92 21.03
C GLU A 25 7.72 2.11 20.65
N PRO A 26 7.81 0.80 20.36
CA PRO A 26 9.07 0.06 20.14
C PRO A 26 9.86 0.67 18.97
N GLU A 27 11.10 0.26 18.76
CA GLU A 27 11.98 0.80 17.72
C GLU A 27 11.51 0.38 16.30
N PHE A 28 10.32 0.85 15.89
CA PHE A 28 9.76 0.63 14.56
C PHE A 28 10.37 1.55 13.49
N ALA A 29 11.15 2.54 13.94
CA ALA A 29 11.98 3.38 13.10
C ALA A 29 13.27 3.74 13.85
N LYS A 30 14.32 4.07 13.11
CA LYS A 30 15.59 4.49 13.69
C LYS A 30 15.48 5.89 14.28
N GLU A 31 16.22 6.14 15.35
CA GLU A 31 16.39 7.49 15.88
C GLU A 31 16.77 8.47 14.76
N PHE A 32 16.13 9.61 14.75
CA PHE A 32 16.40 10.69 13.80
C PHE A 32 16.87 11.92 14.54
N THR A 33 17.99 12.49 14.12
CA THR A 33 18.51 13.75 14.63
C THR A 33 18.67 14.74 13.50
N TYR A 34 18.40 16.01 13.78
CA TYR A 34 18.54 17.09 12.81
C TYR A 34 19.02 18.36 13.49
N HIS A 35 19.98 19.06 12.90
CA HIS A 35 20.47 20.34 13.39
C HIS A 35 19.74 21.47 12.65
N ILE A 36 18.95 22.25 13.38
CA ILE A 36 18.19 23.39 12.83
C ILE A 36 19.07 24.63 12.76
N GLY A 37 19.93 24.85 13.74
CA GLY A 37 20.75 26.03 13.88
C GLY A 37 20.07 27.10 14.71
N SER A 38 19.69 28.23 14.12
CA SER A 38 19.03 29.34 14.79
C SER A 38 17.57 29.49 14.37
N ILE A 39 16.70 29.81 15.30
CA ILE A 39 15.31 30.21 15.05
C ILE A 39 15.08 31.59 15.62
N PRO A 40 14.88 32.63 14.76
CA PRO A 40 14.65 34.01 15.24
C PRO A 40 13.44 34.10 16.17
N ALA A 41 13.38 35.16 16.96
CA ALA A 41 12.23 35.49 17.81
C ALA A 41 10.92 35.47 16.99
N LYS A 42 9.84 34.92 17.56
CA LYS A 42 8.50 34.87 16.94
C LYS A 42 8.46 34.26 15.54
N SER A 43 9.40 33.37 15.24
CA SER A 43 9.47 32.73 13.93
C SER A 43 9.44 31.20 14.04
N SER A 44 9.45 30.52 12.92
CA SER A 44 9.43 29.06 12.85
C SER A 44 10.49 28.52 11.89
N ALA A 45 10.93 27.30 12.15
CA ALA A 45 11.75 26.50 11.26
C ALA A 45 10.96 25.28 10.79
N GLU A 46 10.89 25.08 9.48
CA GLU A 46 10.26 23.89 8.88
C GLU A 46 11.33 22.91 8.42
N ILE A 47 11.11 21.65 8.75
CA ILE A 47 11.91 20.52 8.29
C ILE A 47 11.04 19.69 7.37
N SER A 48 11.31 19.70 6.09
CA SER A 48 10.54 18.96 5.07
C SER A 48 11.45 18.61 3.88
N PRO A 49 11.50 17.35 3.43
CA PRO A 49 10.86 16.17 4.04
C PRO A 49 11.67 15.63 5.23
N VAL A 50 10.97 15.06 6.22
CA VAL A 50 11.60 14.31 7.31
C VAL A 50 11.85 12.87 6.85
N ARG A 51 13.13 12.53 6.66
CA ARG A 51 13.52 11.19 6.15
C ARG A 51 13.91 10.26 7.28
N ILE A 52 12.97 9.47 7.76
CA ILE A 52 13.17 8.49 8.83
C ILE A 52 13.26 7.10 8.23
N SER A 53 14.30 6.35 8.60
CA SER A 53 14.46 4.95 8.21
C SER A 53 13.61 4.06 9.12
N THR A 54 12.70 3.29 8.53
CA THR A 54 11.86 2.35 9.28
C THR A 54 12.60 1.04 9.56
N ASN A 55 12.23 0.38 10.66
CA ASN A 55 12.65 -0.99 10.97
C ASN A 55 11.72 -1.96 10.21
N THR A 56 12.12 -2.33 9.01
CA THR A 56 11.34 -3.18 8.12
C THR A 56 11.08 -4.56 8.71
N ASP A 57 12.05 -5.14 9.42
CA ASP A 57 11.93 -6.48 9.99
C ASP A 57 10.83 -6.51 11.07
N LEU A 58 10.81 -5.50 11.96
CA LEU A 58 9.75 -5.36 12.94
C LEU A 58 8.40 -5.17 12.25
N LEU A 59 8.29 -4.22 11.31
CA LEU A 59 7.02 -3.91 10.65
C LEU A 59 6.46 -5.10 9.85
N PHE A 60 7.32 -5.86 9.17
CA PHE A 60 6.89 -7.08 8.46
C PHE A 60 6.55 -8.25 9.38
N SER A 61 7.07 -8.26 10.60
CA SER A 61 6.74 -9.29 11.60
C SER A 61 5.38 -9.08 12.27
N LEU A 62 4.79 -7.89 12.15
CA LEU A 62 3.52 -7.58 12.79
C LEU A 62 2.38 -8.42 12.19
N THR A 63 1.79 -9.26 13.01
CA THR A 63 0.59 -10.05 12.67
C THR A 63 -0.68 -9.39 13.17
N GLU A 64 -0.58 -8.49 14.14
CA GLU A 64 -1.69 -7.71 14.70
C GLU A 64 -1.27 -6.24 14.80
N LYS A 65 -2.28 -5.35 14.85
CA LYS A 65 -2.08 -3.94 15.11
C LYS A 65 -1.47 -3.75 16.50
N MET A 66 -0.47 -2.88 16.60
CA MET A 66 0.09 -2.48 17.88
C MET A 66 0.17 -0.97 18.00
N VAL A 67 0.25 -0.49 19.24
CA VAL A 67 0.46 0.93 19.54
C VAL A 67 1.94 1.18 19.73
N GLY A 68 2.45 2.21 19.07
CA GLY A 68 3.78 2.74 19.27
C GLY A 68 3.75 4.17 19.81
N ASN A 69 4.87 4.64 20.30
CA ASN A 69 5.07 6.02 20.76
C ASN A 69 6.14 6.70 19.92
N ILE A 70 5.92 7.98 19.65
CA ILE A 70 6.89 8.87 19.04
C ILE A 70 7.20 9.94 20.07
N THR A 71 8.49 10.13 20.39
CA THR A 71 8.96 11.23 21.23
C THR A 71 9.80 12.15 20.39
N ILE A 72 9.45 13.44 20.38
CA ILE A 72 10.16 14.51 19.69
C ILE A 72 10.72 15.44 20.74
N GLU A 73 12.03 15.62 20.77
CA GLU A 73 12.75 16.50 21.67
C GLU A 73 13.38 17.64 20.89
N VAL A 74 13.18 18.86 21.36
CA VAL A 74 13.91 20.04 20.90
C VAL A 74 15.04 20.31 21.88
N LEU A 75 16.24 20.37 21.35
CA LEU A 75 17.47 20.53 22.16
C LEU A 75 18.06 21.92 21.87
N GLN A 76 18.50 22.62 22.93
CA GLN A 76 19.30 23.82 22.82
C GLN A 76 20.68 23.55 23.45
N ASN A 77 21.75 23.73 22.72
CA ASN A 77 23.12 23.40 23.17
C ASN A 77 23.27 21.94 23.67
N GLY A 78 22.44 21.03 23.17
CA GLY A 78 22.41 19.62 23.59
C GLY A 78 21.50 19.32 24.79
N GLU A 79 20.95 20.33 25.46
CA GLU A 79 20.00 20.19 26.56
C GLU A 79 18.56 20.20 26.05
N ASN A 80 17.72 19.31 26.58
CA ASN A 80 16.32 19.22 26.21
C ASN A 80 15.53 20.44 26.78
N ILE A 81 14.94 21.22 25.88
CA ILE A 81 14.12 22.39 26.23
C ILE A 81 12.62 22.16 25.96
N PHE A 82 12.25 21.17 25.18
CA PHE A 82 10.87 20.84 24.87
C PHE A 82 10.73 19.38 24.45
N THR A 83 9.69 18.72 24.95
CA THR A 83 9.35 17.35 24.55
C THR A 83 7.90 17.28 24.12
N TYR A 84 7.67 16.66 22.96
CA TYR A 84 6.35 16.28 22.47
C TYR A 84 6.26 14.76 22.33
N GLN A 85 5.19 14.18 22.81
CA GLN A 85 4.92 12.74 22.69
C GLN A 85 3.57 12.51 22.03
N ASN A 86 3.52 11.52 21.17
CA ASN A 86 2.29 11.09 20.53
C ASN A 86 2.29 9.59 20.34
N THR A 87 1.10 8.99 20.41
CA THR A 87 0.88 7.59 20.09
C THR A 87 0.57 7.43 18.62
N ILE A 88 0.99 6.32 18.04
CA ILE A 88 0.74 5.94 16.65
C ILE A 88 0.28 4.49 16.59
N GLU A 89 -0.66 4.18 15.73
CA GLU A 89 -1.02 2.81 15.43
C GLU A 89 -0.10 2.26 14.34
N LEU A 90 0.54 1.13 14.63
CA LEU A 90 1.32 0.36 13.67
C LEU A 90 0.44 -0.77 13.17
N LEU A 91 0.09 -0.73 11.89
CA LEU A 91 -0.76 -1.75 11.28
C LEU A 91 0.04 -3.00 10.97
N ALA A 92 -0.61 -4.15 11.01
CA ALA A 92 -0.03 -5.38 10.47
C ALA A 92 0.31 -5.20 8.98
N CYS A 93 1.33 -5.91 8.49
CA CYS A 93 1.82 -5.76 7.11
C CYS A 93 0.78 -6.15 6.04
N ASP A 94 -0.26 -6.87 6.43
CA ASP A 94 -1.38 -7.28 5.58
C ASP A 94 -2.69 -6.50 5.89
N GLN A 95 -2.61 -5.40 6.64
CA GLN A 95 -3.75 -4.55 6.95
C GLN A 95 -3.73 -3.26 6.12
N TRP A 96 -4.75 -3.07 5.32
CA TRP A 96 -5.02 -1.83 4.60
C TRP A 96 -5.89 -0.89 5.45
N SER A 97 -5.55 0.39 5.47
CA SER A 97 -6.27 1.40 6.27
C SER A 97 -7.67 1.75 5.75
N GLY A 98 -8.01 1.29 4.54
CA GLY A 98 -9.32 1.50 3.94
C GLY A 98 -9.46 2.77 3.10
N LEU A 99 -10.67 2.99 2.59
CA LEU A 99 -10.98 4.06 1.63
C LEU A 99 -10.82 5.46 2.23
N ASN A 100 -11.15 5.63 3.51
CA ASN A 100 -11.19 6.97 4.14
C ASN A 100 -9.81 7.55 4.49
N ILE A 101 -8.76 6.72 4.58
CA ILE A 101 -7.46 7.20 5.07
C ILE A 101 -6.44 7.28 3.93
N MET A 102 -6.19 6.18 3.25
CA MET A 102 -5.21 6.09 2.16
C MET A 102 -5.69 5.03 1.15
N PRO A 103 -6.70 5.33 0.34
CA PRO A 103 -7.29 4.38 -0.61
C PRO A 103 -6.24 3.84 -1.59
N GLU A 104 -5.31 4.67 -2.04
CA GLU A 104 -4.25 4.31 -2.99
C GLU A 104 -3.31 3.22 -2.48
N MET A 105 -3.20 3.05 -1.16
CA MET A 105 -2.33 2.02 -0.57
C MET A 105 -2.77 0.60 -0.91
N ILE A 106 -3.99 0.40 -1.40
CA ILE A 106 -4.43 -0.91 -1.86
C ILE A 106 -3.53 -1.46 -2.99
N ALA A 107 -2.97 -0.59 -3.81
CA ALA A 107 -2.06 -0.96 -4.89
C ALA A 107 -0.80 -1.71 -4.38
N ALA A 108 -0.35 -1.44 -3.14
CA ALA A 108 0.79 -2.13 -2.55
C ALA A 108 0.54 -3.63 -2.28
N PHE A 109 -0.73 -4.05 -2.25
CA PHE A 109 -1.11 -5.45 -2.07
C PHE A 109 -1.23 -6.20 -3.39
N VAL A 110 -1.25 -5.51 -4.53
CA VAL A 110 -1.15 -6.09 -5.87
C VAL A 110 0.31 -6.45 -6.13
N THR A 111 0.63 -7.74 -6.16
CA THR A 111 2.01 -8.24 -6.24
C THR A 111 2.24 -9.05 -7.53
N PRO A 112 2.32 -8.38 -8.71
CA PRO A 112 2.31 -9.04 -10.02
C PRO A 112 3.55 -9.91 -10.27
N ASN A 113 4.67 -9.59 -9.63
CA ASN A 113 5.93 -10.29 -9.82
C ASN A 113 6.14 -11.47 -8.87
N HIS A 114 5.14 -11.81 -8.03
CA HIS A 114 5.30 -12.91 -7.08
C HIS A 114 5.30 -14.27 -7.80
N PRO A 115 6.30 -15.16 -7.55
CA PRO A 115 6.43 -16.44 -8.27
C PRO A 115 5.21 -17.37 -8.19
N ALA A 116 4.41 -17.26 -7.14
CA ALA A 116 3.19 -18.05 -6.98
C ALA A 116 2.13 -17.80 -8.07
N LEU A 117 2.23 -16.70 -8.84
CA LEU A 117 1.32 -16.41 -9.95
C LEU A 117 1.70 -17.18 -11.22
N SER A 118 2.95 -17.60 -11.38
CA SER A 118 3.43 -18.24 -12.59
C SER A 118 2.62 -19.46 -13.01
N PRO A 119 2.20 -20.39 -12.13
CA PRO A 119 1.34 -21.51 -12.50
C PRO A 119 -0.03 -21.05 -13.04
N VAL A 120 -0.63 -20.02 -12.45
CA VAL A 120 -1.92 -19.46 -12.89
C VAL A 120 -1.79 -18.87 -14.30
N ILE A 121 -0.72 -18.11 -14.56
CA ILE A 121 -0.45 -17.51 -15.88
C ILE A 121 -0.16 -18.61 -16.93
N HIS A 122 0.56 -19.67 -16.53
CA HIS A 122 0.77 -20.83 -17.40
C HIS A 122 -0.56 -21.52 -17.78
N ASP A 123 -1.43 -21.77 -16.81
CA ASP A 123 -2.74 -22.37 -17.07
C ASP A 123 -3.59 -21.45 -17.96
N ALA A 124 -3.56 -20.14 -17.72
CA ALA A 124 -4.25 -19.15 -18.56
C ALA A 124 -3.71 -19.16 -20.00
N SER A 125 -2.40 -19.30 -20.22
CA SER A 125 -1.83 -19.42 -21.56
C SER A 125 -2.33 -20.68 -22.29
N THR A 126 -2.58 -21.76 -21.56
CA THR A 126 -3.16 -22.99 -22.09
C THR A 126 -4.60 -22.76 -22.57
N PHE A 127 -5.39 -21.98 -21.83
CA PHE A 127 -6.73 -21.56 -22.29
C PHE A 127 -6.66 -20.73 -23.55
N LEU A 128 -5.75 -19.73 -23.62
CA LEU A 128 -5.56 -18.92 -24.82
C LEU A 128 -5.22 -19.80 -26.04
N LYS A 129 -4.28 -20.75 -25.87
CA LYS A 129 -3.94 -21.70 -26.93
C LYS A 129 -5.16 -22.49 -27.42
N LYS A 130 -6.01 -22.95 -26.48
CA LYS A 130 -7.22 -23.69 -26.81
C LYS A 130 -8.27 -22.83 -27.52
N TRP A 131 -8.42 -21.55 -27.16
CA TRP A 131 -9.49 -20.69 -27.66
C TRP A 131 -9.14 -19.95 -28.95
N LYS A 132 -7.88 -19.53 -29.10
CA LYS A 132 -7.42 -18.75 -30.28
C LYS A 132 -6.25 -19.38 -31.05
N GLY A 133 -5.73 -20.54 -30.61
CA GLY A 133 -4.59 -21.21 -31.23
C GLY A 133 -3.22 -20.66 -30.83
N ASP A 134 -3.15 -19.56 -30.12
CA ASP A 134 -1.92 -18.88 -29.68
C ASP A 134 -1.91 -18.70 -28.17
N PRO A 135 -0.89 -19.20 -27.44
CA PRO A 135 -0.81 -19.08 -25.98
C PRO A 135 -0.35 -17.71 -25.49
N SER A 136 0.05 -16.82 -26.39
CA SER A 136 0.73 -15.57 -26.02
C SER A 136 -0.21 -14.55 -25.40
N PHE A 137 0.27 -13.94 -24.32
CA PHE A 137 -0.29 -12.69 -23.79
C PHE A 137 0.37 -11.53 -24.54
N THR A 138 -0.42 -10.85 -25.36
CA THR A 138 0.06 -9.72 -26.17
C THR A 138 -0.29 -8.36 -25.56
N GLY A 139 -0.98 -8.36 -24.41
CA GLY A 139 -1.44 -7.14 -23.79
C GLY A 139 -2.23 -6.25 -24.77
N TYR A 140 -1.82 -5.01 -24.89
CA TYR A 140 -2.43 -4.01 -25.78
C TYR A 140 -1.79 -3.93 -27.17
N GLN A 141 -0.76 -4.72 -27.47
CA GLN A 141 0.00 -4.62 -28.74
C GLN A 141 -0.85 -4.77 -30.01
N THR A 142 -1.97 -5.47 -29.92
CA THR A 142 -2.84 -5.69 -31.07
C THR A 142 -3.85 -4.56 -31.31
N ASN A 143 -3.96 -3.58 -30.42
CA ASN A 143 -4.98 -2.54 -30.40
C ASN A 143 -6.40 -3.10 -30.59
N ASN A 144 -6.67 -4.28 -30.05
CA ASN A 144 -7.94 -4.97 -30.17
C ASN A 144 -8.55 -5.26 -28.79
N PRO A 145 -9.61 -4.54 -28.37
CA PRO A 145 -10.28 -4.75 -27.09
C PRO A 145 -10.76 -6.17 -26.85
N ASN A 146 -11.17 -6.89 -27.91
CA ASN A 146 -11.61 -8.29 -27.77
C ASN A 146 -10.46 -9.23 -27.42
N ASN A 147 -9.23 -8.93 -27.86
CA ASN A 147 -8.07 -9.70 -27.48
C ASN A 147 -7.73 -9.48 -25.99
N VAL A 148 -7.89 -8.26 -25.50
CA VAL A 148 -7.74 -7.97 -24.05
C VAL A 148 -8.79 -8.74 -23.24
N LYS A 149 -10.07 -8.68 -23.64
CA LYS A 149 -11.15 -9.46 -23.00
C LYS A 149 -10.85 -10.96 -22.96
N LEU A 150 -10.29 -11.49 -24.04
CA LEU A 150 -9.95 -12.92 -24.12
C LEU A 150 -8.82 -13.28 -23.14
N GLN A 151 -7.81 -12.42 -23.00
CA GLN A 151 -6.72 -12.59 -22.04
C GLN A 151 -7.25 -12.52 -20.59
N MET A 152 -8.13 -11.56 -20.28
CA MET A 152 -8.82 -11.47 -18.99
C MET A 152 -9.60 -12.76 -18.70
N ALA A 153 -10.40 -13.23 -19.67
CA ALA A 153 -11.20 -14.45 -19.51
C ALA A 153 -10.33 -15.69 -19.27
N ALA A 154 -9.17 -15.79 -19.94
CA ALA A 154 -8.25 -16.90 -19.77
C ALA A 154 -7.65 -16.93 -18.34
N ILE A 155 -7.26 -15.77 -17.80
CA ILE A 155 -6.79 -15.65 -16.41
C ILE A 155 -7.91 -16.01 -15.44
N PHE A 156 -9.13 -15.50 -15.67
CA PHE A 156 -10.27 -15.83 -14.84
C PHE A 156 -10.55 -17.35 -14.83
N ALA A 157 -10.54 -17.99 -16.00
CA ALA A 157 -10.73 -19.43 -16.12
C ALA A 157 -9.63 -20.23 -15.37
N ALA A 158 -8.40 -19.78 -15.42
CA ALA A 158 -7.30 -20.39 -14.65
C ALA A 158 -7.49 -20.21 -13.13
N LEU A 159 -7.97 -19.06 -12.69
CA LEU A 159 -8.30 -18.83 -11.27
C LEU A 159 -9.47 -19.69 -10.80
N VAL A 160 -10.50 -19.89 -11.63
CA VAL A 160 -11.61 -20.82 -11.32
C VAL A 160 -11.09 -22.23 -11.08
N GLN A 161 -10.11 -22.69 -11.84
CA GLN A 161 -9.49 -24.01 -11.63
C GLN A 161 -8.75 -24.13 -10.30
N GLN A 162 -8.34 -23.01 -9.70
CA GLN A 162 -7.67 -23.02 -8.40
C GLN A 162 -8.61 -23.45 -7.25
N LYS A 163 -9.93 -23.53 -7.48
CA LYS A 163 -10.95 -23.94 -6.50
C LYS A 163 -10.86 -23.15 -5.19
N ILE A 164 -10.70 -21.85 -5.31
CA ILE A 164 -10.63 -20.94 -4.16
C ILE A 164 -12.04 -20.84 -3.57
N VAL A 165 -12.14 -21.08 -2.25
CA VAL A 165 -13.40 -20.94 -1.52
C VAL A 165 -13.61 -19.47 -1.20
N TYR A 166 -14.80 -18.97 -1.54
CA TYR A 166 -15.21 -17.61 -1.17
C TYR A 166 -15.54 -17.56 0.32
N ASN A 167 -14.94 -16.63 1.01
CA ASN A 167 -15.20 -16.32 2.41
C ASN A 167 -15.83 -14.93 2.49
N ASP A 168 -16.98 -14.81 3.13
CA ASP A 168 -17.76 -13.59 3.17
C ASP A 168 -17.89 -13.02 4.60
N PRO A 169 -16.80 -12.57 5.23
CA PRO A 169 -16.90 -11.82 6.47
C PRO A 169 -17.52 -10.45 6.21
N PRO A 170 -18.10 -9.78 7.22
CA PRO A 170 -18.55 -8.41 7.09
C PRO A 170 -17.42 -7.51 6.55
N ALA A 171 -17.69 -6.77 5.49
CA ALA A 171 -16.76 -5.81 4.94
C ALA A 171 -16.51 -4.67 5.94
N SER A 172 -15.26 -4.25 6.08
CA SER A 172 -14.85 -3.19 7.02
C SER A 172 -14.01 -2.08 6.40
N TYR A 173 -13.61 -2.24 5.14
CA TYR A 173 -12.71 -1.30 4.47
C TYR A 173 -13.28 0.11 4.29
N GLU A 174 -14.59 0.28 4.35
CA GLU A 174 -15.24 1.59 4.25
C GLU A 174 -15.02 2.44 5.50
N ILE A 175 -14.90 1.83 6.68
CA ILE A 175 -14.89 2.55 7.96
C ILE A 175 -13.54 2.46 8.67
N ILE A 176 -13.03 1.24 8.88
CA ILE A 176 -11.87 0.97 9.75
C ILE A 176 -10.70 0.28 9.04
N GLY A 177 -10.81 0.12 7.73
CA GLY A 177 -9.88 -0.68 6.95
C GLY A 177 -10.11 -2.19 7.07
N GLN A 178 -9.33 -2.98 6.35
CA GLN A 178 -9.49 -4.42 6.26
C GLN A 178 -8.14 -5.13 6.10
N ARG A 179 -8.03 -6.33 6.66
CA ARG A 179 -6.92 -7.24 6.34
C ARG A 179 -7.08 -7.78 4.93
N ILE A 180 -5.98 -7.82 4.20
CA ILE A 180 -5.92 -8.30 2.82
C ILE A 180 -5.04 -9.54 2.79
N ARG A 181 -5.61 -10.64 2.35
CA ARG A 181 -4.83 -11.85 2.08
C ARG A 181 -4.10 -11.67 0.76
N LEU A 182 -2.76 -11.52 0.83
CA LEU A 182 -1.91 -11.34 -0.35
C LEU A 182 -2.13 -12.44 -1.40
N PRO A 183 -1.99 -12.16 -2.70
CA PRO A 183 -2.24 -13.09 -3.80
C PRO A 183 -1.65 -14.50 -3.60
N HIS A 184 -0.39 -14.59 -3.17
CA HIS A 184 0.25 -15.88 -2.91
C HIS A 184 -0.35 -16.64 -1.73
N LYS A 185 -0.85 -15.92 -0.70
CA LYS A 185 -1.54 -16.53 0.45
C LYS A 185 -2.92 -17.06 0.03
N VAL A 186 -3.66 -16.31 -0.81
CA VAL A 186 -4.95 -16.78 -1.37
C VAL A 186 -4.75 -18.07 -2.15
N LEU A 187 -3.77 -18.11 -3.06
CA LEU A 187 -3.46 -19.31 -3.84
C LEU A 187 -3.04 -20.50 -2.98
N LYS A 188 -2.26 -20.27 -1.92
CA LYS A 188 -1.79 -21.31 -1.00
C LYS A 188 -2.91 -21.84 -0.09
N GLN A 189 -3.72 -20.93 0.47
CA GLN A 189 -4.76 -21.27 1.44
C GLN A 189 -6.08 -21.68 0.78
N LYS A 190 -6.23 -21.40 -0.51
CA LYS A 190 -7.44 -21.70 -1.31
C LYS A 190 -8.70 -21.06 -0.74
N MET A 191 -8.57 -19.84 -0.18
CA MET A 191 -9.70 -19.07 0.33
C MET A 191 -9.42 -17.57 0.21
N GLY A 192 -10.48 -16.77 0.05
CA GLY A 192 -10.39 -15.33 -0.04
C GLY A 192 -11.74 -14.63 0.03
N THR A 193 -11.73 -13.37 0.45
CA THR A 193 -12.87 -12.43 0.39
C THR A 193 -13.02 -11.85 -1.02
N CYS A 194 -14.06 -11.06 -1.27
CA CYS A 194 -14.19 -10.31 -2.53
C CYS A 194 -12.95 -9.45 -2.79
N LEU A 195 -12.45 -8.74 -1.78
CA LEU A 195 -11.27 -7.89 -1.88
C LEU A 195 -10.00 -8.70 -2.16
N ASP A 196 -9.79 -9.81 -1.44
CA ASP A 196 -8.65 -10.71 -1.67
C ASP A 196 -8.62 -11.24 -3.11
N LEU A 197 -9.79 -11.61 -3.64
CA LEU A 197 -9.93 -12.13 -5.00
C LEU A 197 -9.76 -11.04 -6.06
N ALA A 198 -10.27 -9.83 -5.81
CA ALA A 198 -10.06 -8.69 -6.68
C ALA A 198 -8.56 -8.33 -6.79
N VAL A 199 -7.85 -8.29 -5.66
CA VAL A 199 -6.40 -8.04 -5.61
C VAL A 199 -5.60 -9.17 -6.30
N LEU A 200 -5.99 -10.44 -6.10
CA LEU A 200 -5.36 -11.57 -6.79
C LEU A 200 -5.55 -11.48 -8.30
N TYR A 201 -6.77 -11.15 -8.74
CA TYR A 201 -7.05 -11.04 -10.18
C TYR A 201 -6.30 -9.85 -10.78
N ALA A 202 -6.27 -8.69 -10.10
CA ALA A 202 -5.48 -7.54 -10.49
C ALA A 202 -3.99 -7.89 -10.64
N ALA A 203 -3.41 -8.62 -9.68
CA ALA A 203 -2.02 -9.05 -9.74
C ALA A 203 -1.75 -9.96 -10.96
N CYS A 204 -2.67 -10.86 -11.30
CA CYS A 204 -2.53 -11.69 -12.49
C CYS A 204 -2.65 -10.90 -13.81
N LEU A 205 -3.53 -9.89 -13.86
CA LEU A 205 -3.70 -9.02 -15.02
C LEU A 205 -2.45 -8.16 -15.24
N GLU A 206 -1.93 -7.55 -14.19
CA GLU A 206 -0.73 -6.73 -14.25
C GLU A 206 0.51 -7.57 -14.61
N ALA A 207 0.60 -8.81 -14.13
CA ALA A 207 1.70 -9.73 -14.46
C ALA A 207 1.83 -10.02 -15.97
N VAL A 208 0.77 -9.83 -16.75
CA VAL A 208 0.76 -10.00 -18.21
C VAL A 208 0.71 -8.67 -18.98
N GLY A 209 0.95 -7.55 -18.27
CA GLY A 209 1.01 -6.20 -18.88
C GLY A 209 -0.35 -5.59 -19.19
N LEU A 210 -1.41 -6.01 -18.50
CA LEU A 210 -2.71 -5.35 -18.55
C LEU A 210 -2.86 -4.38 -17.37
N HIS A 211 -3.68 -3.34 -17.54
CA HIS A 211 -3.91 -2.30 -16.53
C HIS A 211 -5.20 -2.59 -15.75
N PRO A 212 -5.11 -3.24 -14.57
CA PRO A 212 -6.26 -3.55 -13.75
C PRO A 212 -6.85 -2.30 -13.10
N LEU A 213 -8.15 -2.39 -12.80
CA LEU A 213 -8.92 -1.40 -12.05
C LEU A 213 -9.58 -2.11 -10.87
N LEU A 214 -9.48 -1.53 -9.68
CA LEU A 214 -10.20 -1.98 -8.50
C LEU A 214 -11.39 -1.05 -8.27
N PHE A 215 -12.59 -1.61 -8.26
CA PHE A 215 -13.83 -0.89 -7.99
C PHE A 215 -14.34 -1.27 -6.61
N PHE A 216 -14.63 -0.25 -5.81
CA PHE A 216 -15.19 -0.39 -4.48
C PHE A 216 -16.64 0.05 -4.49
N MET A 217 -17.49 -0.83 -4.04
CA MET A 217 -18.93 -0.60 -3.87
C MET A 217 -19.29 -0.89 -2.42
N THR A 218 -20.46 -0.46 -1.98
CA THR A 218 -20.92 -0.77 -0.63
C THR A 218 -20.89 -2.27 -0.37
N GLY A 219 -20.04 -2.70 0.58
CA GLY A 219 -19.89 -4.09 0.99
C GLY A 219 -19.21 -5.01 -0.03
N HIS A 220 -18.72 -4.52 -1.18
CA HIS A 220 -18.14 -5.38 -2.20
C HIS A 220 -17.02 -4.72 -2.99
N ALA A 221 -16.01 -5.49 -3.38
CA ALA A 221 -14.93 -5.07 -4.26
C ALA A 221 -14.82 -5.99 -5.47
N ILE A 222 -14.61 -5.41 -6.65
CA ILE A 222 -14.40 -6.15 -7.90
C ILE A 222 -13.18 -5.63 -8.63
N CYS A 223 -12.65 -6.44 -9.54
CA CYS A 223 -11.56 -6.05 -10.42
C CYS A 223 -12.04 -6.00 -11.87
N GLY A 224 -11.75 -4.90 -12.54
CA GLY A 224 -11.85 -4.73 -13.98
C GLY A 224 -10.50 -4.54 -14.63
N CYS A 225 -10.49 -4.12 -15.87
CA CYS A 225 -9.28 -3.83 -16.62
C CYS A 225 -9.59 -2.87 -17.77
N TRP A 226 -8.68 -1.94 -18.06
CA TRP A 226 -8.75 -1.18 -19.29
C TRP A 226 -8.70 -2.10 -20.51
N LEU A 227 -9.54 -1.85 -21.50
CA LEU A 227 -9.57 -2.61 -22.76
C LEU A 227 -8.64 -2.02 -23.82
N GLU A 228 -8.16 -0.82 -23.58
CA GLU A 228 -7.20 -0.07 -24.38
C GLU A 228 -6.01 0.30 -23.50
N ASN A 229 -4.89 0.70 -24.09
CA ASN A 229 -3.68 1.06 -23.35
C ASN A 229 -3.82 2.45 -22.72
N GLU A 230 -4.67 2.55 -21.73
CA GLU A 230 -4.99 3.76 -21.00
C GLU A 230 -4.83 3.56 -19.49
N THR A 231 -4.77 4.67 -18.77
CA THR A 231 -4.77 4.74 -17.30
C THR A 231 -5.49 6.02 -16.88
N PHE A 232 -6.02 6.07 -15.66
CA PHE A 232 -6.44 7.34 -15.06
C PHE A 232 -5.25 8.27 -14.81
N ALA A 233 -5.49 9.58 -14.83
CA ALA A 233 -4.50 10.57 -14.45
C ALA A 233 -4.15 10.49 -12.96
N ASP A 234 -5.15 10.22 -12.14
CA ASP A 234 -5.04 10.03 -10.70
C ASP A 234 -5.16 8.57 -10.31
N CYS A 235 -4.49 8.17 -9.23
CA CYS A 235 -4.51 6.78 -8.75
C CYS A 235 -5.84 6.37 -8.10
N CYS A 236 -6.64 7.33 -7.63
CA CYS A 236 -7.98 7.13 -7.09
C CYS A 236 -8.93 8.16 -7.72
N VAL A 237 -10.10 7.70 -8.12
CA VAL A 237 -11.16 8.53 -8.70
C VAL A 237 -12.44 8.20 -7.96
N ASP A 238 -13.13 9.23 -7.45
CA ASP A 238 -14.48 9.13 -6.88
C ASP A 238 -15.51 9.50 -7.97
N ASP A 239 -16.55 8.70 -8.13
CA ASP A 239 -17.69 8.95 -9.00
C ASP A 239 -18.86 9.59 -8.22
#